data_9a08817a9e005e705edae52c725996c2
#
_entry.id   9a08817a9e005e705edae52c725996c2
#
_cell.length_a   1.000
_cell.length_b   1.000
_cell.length_c   1.000
_cell.angle_alpha   90.00
_cell.angle_beta   90.00
_cell.angle_gamma   90.00
#
_symmetry.space_group_name_H-M   'P 1'
#
loop_
_entity.id
_entity.type
_entity.pdbx_description
1 polymer ?
#
loop_
_entity_poly.entity_id
_entity_poly.type
_entity_poly.pdbx_seq_one_letter_code
_entity_poly.pdbx_strand_id
1 'polypeptide(L)'
;MEFQLFLPQMRMTLATMAERVQTAVDAGFDGVALMDHLAPPMAEAQPMWDAMVAASWLGAKTTGTVGHLVLCDAFRHPAVLARQAVSLDHATDGRFELGIGWGSVPTEFPTFGVGSTEPRARVDRLTETFEVLQALWSGDIVSYEGEHHTLVDAQQAPGPEHHIPIVIGGAGPRTLDLVARFADWWNLPIHKLDQFDELREKAGNARPSLQERVTFVPEGGDRDEIIGTALRRFSDTGHAKGNAEELIEHFAARQAAGIERTYVWTSDFANPDTLQEFGETVIATLR
;
A
#
# COMPACT_ATOMS: atom_id res chain seq x y z
N MET A 1 8.81 6.80 13.37
CA MET A 1 7.74 6.57 12.38
C MET A 1 8.35 5.88 11.17
N GLU A 2 7.66 4.92 10.55
CA GLU A 2 8.10 4.30 9.31
C GLU A 2 7.72 5.13 8.09
N PHE A 3 8.58 5.17 7.08
CA PHE A 3 8.34 5.86 5.81
C PHE A 3 8.38 4.87 4.65
N GLN A 4 7.26 4.64 3.99
CA GLN A 4 7.15 3.82 2.78
C GLN A 4 7.00 4.72 1.56
N LEU A 5 7.72 4.45 0.49
CA LEU A 5 7.44 5.10 -0.78
C LEU A 5 6.16 4.52 -1.38
N PHE A 6 5.12 5.31 -1.63
CA PHE A 6 4.02 4.89 -2.49
C PHE A 6 4.35 5.25 -3.93
N LEU A 7 4.57 4.24 -4.77
CA LEU A 7 4.97 4.43 -6.16
C LEU A 7 3.93 3.84 -7.11
N PRO A 8 3.06 4.66 -7.73
CA PRO A 8 2.22 4.21 -8.81
C PRO A 8 3.06 3.67 -9.98
N GLN A 9 2.88 2.37 -10.32
CA GLN A 9 3.65 1.68 -11.35
C GLN A 9 3.18 2.03 -12.76
N MET A 10 3.14 3.32 -13.06
CA MET A 10 2.71 3.88 -14.35
C MET A 10 3.73 4.88 -14.91
N ARG A 11 3.67 5.12 -16.20
CA ARG A 11 4.47 6.13 -16.92
C ARG A 11 5.99 5.96 -16.79
N MET A 12 6.47 4.82 -16.35
CA MET A 12 7.90 4.51 -16.23
C MET A 12 8.17 3.05 -16.57
N THR A 13 9.41 2.73 -16.87
CA THR A 13 9.86 1.35 -17.08
C THR A 13 10.05 0.65 -15.74
N LEU A 14 10.05 -0.68 -15.73
CA LEU A 14 10.39 -1.44 -14.53
C LEU A 14 11.80 -1.14 -14.04
N ALA A 15 12.76 -0.90 -14.95
CA ALA A 15 14.12 -0.51 -14.60
C ALA A 15 14.16 0.84 -13.88
N THR A 16 13.44 1.84 -14.38
CA THR A 16 13.30 3.15 -13.72
C THR A 16 12.63 3.02 -12.36
N MET A 17 11.63 2.15 -12.22
CA MET A 17 11.01 1.89 -10.91
C MET A 17 12.01 1.31 -9.92
N ALA A 18 12.79 0.31 -10.34
CA ALA A 18 13.80 -0.31 -9.46
C ALA A 18 14.87 0.69 -9.01
N GLU A 19 15.33 1.56 -9.92
CA GLU A 19 16.27 2.65 -9.60
C GLU A 19 15.68 3.60 -8.54
N ARG A 20 14.46 4.10 -8.74
CA ARG A 20 13.80 5.01 -7.81
C ARG A 20 13.53 4.39 -6.44
N VAL A 21 13.11 3.13 -6.42
CA VAL A 21 12.88 2.40 -5.16
C VAL A 21 14.19 2.16 -4.43
N GLN A 22 15.27 1.79 -5.13
CA GLN A 22 16.57 1.62 -4.49
C GLN A 22 17.10 2.95 -3.95
N THR A 23 16.96 4.05 -4.71
CA THR A 23 17.32 5.39 -4.24
C THR A 23 16.53 5.76 -2.97
N ALA A 24 15.22 5.50 -2.93
CA ALA A 24 14.42 5.75 -1.74
C ALA A 24 14.91 4.94 -0.53
N VAL A 25 15.19 3.65 -0.71
CA VAL A 25 15.69 2.78 0.37
C VAL A 25 17.06 3.27 0.87
N ASP A 26 17.97 3.60 -0.04
CA ASP A 26 19.30 4.14 0.29
C ASP A 26 19.19 5.49 1.03
N ALA A 27 18.18 6.29 0.70
CA ALA A 27 17.86 7.55 1.36
C ALA A 27 17.14 7.40 2.72
N GLY A 28 16.80 6.17 3.11
CA GLY A 28 16.22 5.90 4.42
C GLY A 28 14.73 5.56 4.42
N PHE A 29 14.06 5.39 3.28
CA PHE A 29 12.73 4.79 3.28
C PHE A 29 12.79 3.31 3.67
N ASP A 30 11.77 2.81 4.36
CA ASP A 30 11.72 1.43 4.80
C ASP A 30 11.38 0.46 3.66
N GLY A 31 10.77 0.96 2.57
CA GLY A 31 10.44 0.18 1.39
C GLY A 31 9.45 0.87 0.45
N VAL A 32 8.72 0.07 -0.32
CA VAL A 32 7.79 0.54 -1.34
C VAL A 32 6.44 -0.16 -1.27
N ALA A 33 5.37 0.60 -1.51
CA ALA A 33 4.03 0.06 -1.75
C ALA A 33 3.53 0.46 -3.14
N LEU A 34 2.92 -0.48 -3.84
CA LEU A 34 2.34 -0.33 -5.17
C LEU A 34 0.82 -0.29 -5.10
N MET A 35 0.15 0.26 -6.10
CA MET A 35 -1.29 0.16 -6.26
C MET A 35 -1.68 -1.01 -7.16
N ASP A 36 -2.95 -1.42 -7.14
CA ASP A 36 -3.46 -2.51 -7.97
C ASP A 36 -4.72 -2.06 -8.72
N HIS A 37 -4.54 -1.73 -9.99
CA HIS A 37 -5.61 -1.36 -10.91
C HIS A 37 -5.39 -2.02 -12.26
N LEU A 38 -6.47 -2.34 -12.96
CA LEU A 38 -6.43 -2.84 -14.34
C LEU A 38 -6.34 -1.71 -15.36
N ALA A 39 -6.73 -0.50 -14.96
CA ALA A 39 -6.52 0.73 -15.71
C ALA A 39 -5.98 1.81 -14.76
N PRO A 40 -5.05 2.68 -15.20
CA PRO A 40 -4.48 3.70 -14.33
C PRO A 40 -5.56 4.71 -13.91
N PRO A 41 -5.85 4.88 -12.61
CA PRO A 41 -6.84 5.83 -12.14
C PRO A 41 -6.48 7.27 -12.57
N MET A 42 -7.45 8.01 -13.11
CA MET A 42 -7.29 9.41 -13.57
C MET A 42 -6.18 9.63 -14.62
N ALA A 43 -5.72 8.56 -15.28
CA ALA A 43 -4.65 8.63 -16.27
C ALA A 43 -4.94 7.67 -17.43
N GLU A 44 -6.13 7.80 -18.04
CA GLU A 44 -6.59 6.93 -19.12
C GLU A 44 -5.55 6.75 -20.23
N ALA A 45 -5.46 5.53 -20.74
CA ALA A 45 -4.52 5.12 -21.80
C ALA A 45 -3.02 5.26 -21.46
N GLN A 46 -2.66 5.53 -20.22
CA GLN A 46 -1.26 5.46 -19.80
C GLN A 46 -0.86 4.01 -19.51
N PRO A 47 0.38 3.59 -19.85
CA PRO A 47 0.86 2.26 -19.51
C PRO A 47 0.98 2.10 -17.99
N MET A 48 0.54 0.95 -17.50
CA MET A 48 0.63 0.54 -16.10
C MET A 48 1.07 -0.93 -16.02
N TRP A 49 1.88 -1.25 -15.03
CA TRP A 49 2.36 -2.60 -14.80
C TRP A 49 1.48 -3.34 -13.79
N ASP A 50 1.36 -4.67 -13.94
CA ASP A 50 0.70 -5.51 -12.93
C ASP A 50 1.38 -5.39 -11.58
N ALA A 51 0.59 -5.29 -10.51
CA ALA A 51 1.07 -5.03 -9.17
C ALA A 51 1.94 -6.17 -8.62
N MET A 52 1.51 -7.43 -8.78
CA MET A 52 2.25 -8.59 -8.25
C MET A 52 3.54 -8.85 -9.03
N VAL A 53 3.52 -8.67 -10.36
CA VAL A 53 4.72 -8.80 -11.20
C VAL A 53 5.73 -7.71 -10.89
N ALA A 54 5.26 -6.46 -10.73
CA ALA A 54 6.12 -5.34 -10.34
C ALA A 54 6.71 -5.54 -8.94
N ALA A 55 5.91 -5.97 -7.95
CA ALA A 55 6.39 -6.28 -6.61
C ALA A 55 7.45 -7.40 -6.62
N SER A 56 7.23 -8.46 -7.39
CA SER A 56 8.21 -9.55 -7.53
C SER A 56 9.53 -9.06 -8.11
N TRP A 57 9.47 -8.20 -9.14
CA TRP A 57 10.64 -7.58 -9.75
C TRP A 57 11.39 -6.69 -8.76
N LEU A 58 10.68 -5.83 -8.03
CA LEU A 58 11.27 -4.92 -7.06
C LEU A 58 11.85 -5.68 -5.86
N GLY A 59 11.17 -6.72 -5.37
CA GLY A 59 11.67 -7.56 -4.28
C GLY A 59 13.02 -8.21 -4.57
N ALA A 60 13.30 -8.51 -5.86
CA ALA A 60 14.61 -9.02 -6.30
C ALA A 60 15.67 -7.92 -6.54
N LYS A 61 15.29 -6.64 -6.52
CA LYS A 61 16.15 -5.52 -6.89
C LYS A 61 16.38 -4.52 -5.76
N THR A 62 15.64 -4.61 -4.67
CA THR A 62 15.75 -3.70 -3.52
C THR A 62 15.98 -4.47 -2.23
N THR A 63 16.52 -3.81 -1.23
CA THR A 63 16.70 -4.34 0.13
C THR A 63 15.61 -3.87 1.11
N GLY A 64 14.74 -2.95 0.72
CA GLY A 64 13.58 -2.50 1.49
C GLY A 64 12.42 -3.47 1.45
N THR A 65 11.39 -3.20 2.24
CA THR A 65 10.12 -3.94 2.15
C THR A 65 9.42 -3.67 0.82
N VAL A 66 8.66 -4.65 0.34
CA VAL A 66 7.89 -4.55 -0.89
C VAL A 66 6.46 -4.99 -0.60
N GLY A 67 5.49 -4.16 -0.93
CA GLY A 67 4.09 -4.47 -0.68
C GLY A 67 3.14 -3.70 -1.58
N HIS A 68 1.89 -3.66 -1.13
CA HIS A 68 0.81 -3.01 -1.88
C HIS A 68 -0.03 -2.11 -0.97
N LEU A 69 -0.52 -1.02 -1.54
CA LEU A 69 -1.50 -0.15 -0.87
C LEU A 69 -2.62 0.20 -1.87
N VAL A 70 -3.54 -0.72 -2.06
CA VAL A 70 -3.62 -2.14 -1.70
C VAL A 70 -4.02 -2.96 -2.92
N LEU A 71 -3.78 -4.27 -2.92
CA LEU A 71 -4.31 -5.17 -3.94
C LEU A 71 -5.84 -5.13 -3.95
N CYS A 72 -6.43 -5.26 -5.13
CA CYS A 72 -7.87 -5.48 -5.28
C CYS A 72 -8.17 -6.99 -5.19
N ASP A 73 -8.90 -7.38 -4.15
CA ASP A 73 -9.27 -8.76 -3.90
C ASP A 73 -9.96 -9.42 -5.11
N ALA A 74 -10.82 -8.68 -5.82
CA ALA A 74 -11.57 -9.20 -6.95
C ALA A 74 -10.72 -9.64 -8.15
N PHE A 75 -9.47 -9.23 -8.23
CA PHE A 75 -8.61 -9.53 -9.38
C PHE A 75 -7.91 -10.89 -9.29
N ARG A 76 -7.97 -11.57 -8.13
CA ARG A 76 -7.25 -12.84 -7.91
C ARG A 76 -8.07 -13.84 -7.13
N HIS A 77 -7.86 -15.12 -7.42
CA HIS A 77 -8.39 -16.20 -6.58
C HIS A 77 -7.55 -16.30 -5.30
N PRO A 78 -8.13 -16.43 -4.09
CA PRO A 78 -7.39 -16.42 -2.83
C PRO A 78 -6.34 -17.54 -2.71
N ALA A 79 -6.59 -18.72 -3.27
CA ALA A 79 -5.58 -19.79 -3.28
C ALA A 79 -4.36 -19.45 -4.16
N VAL A 80 -4.56 -18.69 -5.25
CA VAL A 80 -3.45 -18.18 -6.07
C VAL A 80 -2.70 -17.09 -5.31
N LEU A 81 -3.43 -16.18 -4.67
CA LEU A 81 -2.85 -15.11 -3.85
C LEU A 81 -2.05 -15.65 -2.67
N ALA A 82 -2.59 -16.69 -1.97
CA ALA A 82 -1.87 -17.37 -0.89
C ALA A 82 -0.50 -17.89 -1.35
N ARG A 83 -0.46 -18.54 -2.52
CA ARG A 83 0.78 -19.05 -3.09
C ARG A 83 1.73 -17.95 -3.54
N GLN A 84 1.22 -16.89 -4.14
CA GLN A 84 2.03 -15.74 -4.56
C GLN A 84 2.66 -15.04 -3.35
N ALA A 85 1.88 -14.82 -2.28
CA ALA A 85 2.35 -14.19 -1.05
C ALA A 85 3.46 -15.02 -0.38
N VAL A 86 3.28 -16.33 -0.23
CA VAL A 86 4.32 -17.25 0.29
C VAL A 86 5.57 -17.25 -0.59
N SER A 87 5.39 -17.26 -1.91
CA SER A 87 6.54 -17.22 -2.83
C SER A 87 7.34 -15.91 -2.71
N LEU A 88 6.65 -14.80 -2.48
CA LEU A 88 7.30 -13.50 -2.25
C LEU A 88 7.94 -13.43 -0.85
N ASP A 89 7.32 -13.99 0.18
CA ASP A 89 7.93 -14.13 1.50
C ASP A 89 9.30 -14.79 1.42
N HIS A 90 9.37 -16.00 0.83
CA HIS A 90 10.63 -16.72 0.62
C HIS A 90 11.61 -15.96 -0.30
N ALA A 91 11.14 -15.40 -1.42
CA ALA A 91 12.01 -14.74 -2.40
C ALA A 91 12.59 -13.41 -1.87
N THR A 92 11.96 -12.80 -0.91
CA THR A 92 12.38 -11.53 -0.31
C THR A 92 12.96 -11.67 1.09
N ASP A 93 13.05 -12.89 1.63
CA ASP A 93 13.52 -13.14 2.99
C ASP A 93 12.69 -12.33 4.03
N GLY A 94 11.37 -12.49 4.00
CA GLY A 94 10.41 -11.87 4.92
C GLY A 94 10.13 -10.38 4.70
N ARG A 95 10.58 -9.78 3.58
CA ARG A 95 10.37 -8.34 3.28
C ARG A 95 9.08 -8.05 2.50
N PHE A 96 8.24 -9.05 2.25
CA PHE A 96 6.97 -8.86 1.57
C PHE A 96 5.85 -8.52 2.55
N GLU A 97 5.03 -7.52 2.21
CA GLU A 97 3.80 -7.14 2.93
C GLU A 97 2.58 -7.31 2.01
N LEU A 98 1.55 -7.98 2.49
CA LEU A 98 0.30 -8.17 1.76
C LEU A 98 -0.69 -7.05 2.07
N GLY A 99 -0.68 -5.98 1.30
CA GLY A 99 -1.77 -5.01 1.33
C GLY A 99 -2.92 -5.47 0.45
N ILE A 100 -4.15 -5.55 1.00
CA ILE A 100 -5.34 -6.01 0.26
C ILE A 100 -6.60 -5.29 0.72
N GLY A 101 -7.51 -5.03 -0.22
CA GLY A 101 -8.79 -4.36 -0.01
C GLY A 101 -9.84 -4.81 -1.01
N TRP A 102 -11.07 -4.38 -0.80
CA TRP A 102 -12.23 -4.78 -1.61
C TRP A 102 -12.40 -3.97 -2.92
N GLY A 103 -11.40 -3.16 -3.30
CA GLY A 103 -11.39 -2.36 -4.53
C GLY A 103 -12.03 -0.98 -4.39
N SER A 104 -11.36 0.04 -4.92
CA SER A 104 -11.72 1.46 -4.78
C SER A 104 -12.35 2.08 -6.03
N VAL A 105 -12.19 1.45 -7.20
CA VAL A 105 -12.68 1.96 -8.49
C VAL A 105 -13.76 1.03 -9.08
N PRO A 106 -15.06 1.28 -8.77
CA PRO A 106 -16.14 0.36 -9.13
C PRO A 106 -16.32 0.16 -10.65
N THR A 107 -15.87 1.10 -11.47
CA THR A 107 -15.98 1.02 -12.93
C THR A 107 -15.05 -0.03 -13.55
N GLU A 108 -13.98 -0.43 -12.86
CA GLU A 108 -13.10 -1.50 -13.35
C GLU A 108 -13.80 -2.86 -13.41
N PHE A 109 -14.71 -3.14 -12.47
CA PHE A 109 -15.36 -4.44 -12.39
C PHE A 109 -16.15 -4.81 -13.66
N PRO A 110 -17.12 -4.01 -14.11
CA PRO A 110 -17.81 -4.32 -15.35
C PRO A 110 -16.94 -4.14 -16.60
N THR A 111 -15.97 -3.21 -16.58
CA THR A 111 -15.10 -2.97 -17.74
C THR A 111 -14.24 -4.19 -18.07
N PHE A 112 -13.71 -4.85 -17.05
CA PHE A 112 -12.82 -6.01 -17.21
C PHE A 112 -13.49 -7.35 -16.91
N GLY A 113 -14.80 -7.36 -16.58
CA GLY A 113 -15.54 -8.57 -16.32
C GLY A 113 -15.10 -9.30 -15.03
N VAL A 114 -14.67 -8.57 -14.02
CA VAL A 114 -14.18 -9.11 -12.74
C VAL A 114 -15.00 -8.62 -11.56
N GLY A 115 -15.15 -9.46 -10.54
CA GLY A 115 -15.78 -9.08 -9.27
C GLY A 115 -17.22 -8.62 -9.36
N SER A 116 -17.65 -7.83 -8.38
CA SER A 116 -19.00 -7.27 -8.25
C SER A 116 -18.96 -5.76 -8.05
N THR A 117 -19.97 -5.05 -8.56
CA THR A 117 -20.15 -3.61 -8.30
C THR A 117 -20.73 -3.35 -6.91
N GLU A 118 -21.35 -4.34 -6.28
CA GLU A 118 -22.03 -4.22 -4.99
C GLU A 118 -21.00 -4.18 -3.84
N PRO A 119 -20.90 -3.06 -3.08
CA PRO A 119 -19.90 -2.92 -2.02
C PRO A 119 -19.99 -4.01 -0.94
N ARG A 120 -21.21 -4.44 -0.59
CA ARG A 120 -21.41 -5.48 0.42
C ARG A 120 -20.81 -6.81 -0.04
N ALA A 121 -21.13 -7.25 -1.24
CA ALA A 121 -20.61 -8.50 -1.79
C ALA A 121 -19.08 -8.50 -1.90
N ARG A 122 -18.48 -7.34 -2.19
CA ARG A 122 -17.01 -7.21 -2.23
C ARG A 122 -16.37 -7.35 -0.85
N VAL A 123 -16.99 -6.79 0.19
CA VAL A 123 -16.48 -6.93 1.57
C VAL A 123 -16.69 -8.36 2.08
N ASP A 124 -17.82 -9.00 1.74
CA ASP A 124 -18.09 -10.40 2.10
C ASP A 124 -17.05 -11.32 1.45
N ARG A 125 -16.78 -11.13 0.14
CA ARG A 125 -15.73 -11.86 -0.57
C ARG A 125 -14.34 -11.67 0.04
N LEU A 126 -13.96 -10.43 0.38
CA LEU A 126 -12.68 -10.15 1.03
C LEU A 126 -12.58 -10.84 2.41
N THR A 127 -13.69 -10.94 3.14
CA THR A 127 -13.74 -11.68 4.42
C THR A 127 -13.34 -13.13 4.20
N GLU A 128 -13.99 -13.81 3.25
CA GLU A 128 -13.68 -15.19 2.92
C GLU A 128 -12.24 -15.35 2.38
N THR A 129 -11.76 -14.36 1.64
CA THR A 129 -10.35 -14.35 1.18
C THR A 129 -9.38 -14.41 2.36
N PHE A 130 -9.57 -13.60 3.40
CA PHE A 130 -8.70 -13.66 4.58
C PHE A 130 -8.79 -15.02 5.30
N GLU A 131 -9.99 -15.58 5.41
CA GLU A 131 -10.18 -16.90 6.03
C GLU A 131 -9.48 -18.01 5.24
N VAL A 132 -9.56 -17.96 3.91
CA VAL A 132 -8.85 -18.88 3.01
C VAL A 132 -7.32 -18.70 3.10
N LEU A 133 -6.82 -17.47 3.15
CA LEU A 133 -5.39 -17.20 3.31
C LEU A 133 -4.86 -17.80 4.62
N GLN A 134 -5.54 -17.53 5.74
CA GLN A 134 -5.15 -18.08 7.05
C GLN A 134 -5.18 -19.62 7.05
N ALA A 135 -6.24 -20.21 6.48
CA ALA A 135 -6.37 -21.66 6.39
C ALA A 135 -5.21 -22.28 5.57
N LEU A 136 -4.89 -21.73 4.41
CA LEU A 136 -3.82 -22.27 3.55
C LEU A 136 -2.42 -22.04 4.15
N TRP A 137 -2.21 -20.91 4.84
CA TRP A 137 -0.91 -20.59 5.46
C TRP A 137 -0.60 -21.45 6.71
N SER A 138 -1.59 -22.18 7.25
CA SER A 138 -1.32 -23.18 8.29
C SER A 138 -0.41 -24.33 7.80
N GLY A 139 -0.37 -24.58 6.48
CA GLY A 139 0.33 -25.71 5.87
C GLY A 139 -0.42 -27.04 5.95
N ASP A 140 -1.57 -27.07 6.62
CA ASP A 140 -2.43 -28.25 6.71
C ASP A 140 -3.22 -28.49 5.43
N ILE A 141 -3.79 -29.71 5.30
CA ILE A 141 -4.82 -29.97 4.28
C ILE A 141 -6.13 -29.39 4.80
N VAL A 142 -6.70 -28.46 4.05
CA VAL A 142 -7.88 -27.71 4.46
C VAL A 142 -9.00 -27.78 3.41
N SER A 143 -10.25 -27.84 3.88
CA SER A 143 -11.42 -27.61 3.06
C SER A 143 -12.13 -26.36 3.58
N TYR A 144 -12.69 -25.57 2.68
CA TYR A 144 -13.43 -24.34 2.98
C TYR A 144 -14.66 -24.28 2.11
N GLU A 145 -15.81 -23.94 2.69
CA GLU A 145 -17.09 -23.79 1.99
C GLU A 145 -17.70 -22.44 2.38
N GLY A 146 -17.58 -21.46 1.50
CA GLY A 146 -18.15 -20.12 1.63
C GLY A 146 -19.13 -19.80 0.51
N GLU A 147 -19.63 -18.58 0.51
CA GLU A 147 -20.50 -18.07 -0.56
C GLU A 147 -19.71 -17.73 -1.82
N HIS A 148 -18.47 -17.28 -1.65
CA HIS A 148 -17.60 -16.80 -2.73
C HIS A 148 -16.46 -17.77 -3.08
N HIS A 149 -16.01 -18.57 -2.13
CA HIS A 149 -14.87 -19.47 -2.30
C HIS A 149 -15.17 -20.86 -1.76
N THR A 150 -14.68 -21.86 -2.49
CA THR A 150 -14.74 -23.27 -2.06
C THR A 150 -13.38 -23.91 -2.29
N LEU A 151 -12.87 -24.62 -1.28
CA LEU A 151 -11.66 -25.45 -1.35
C LEU A 151 -11.99 -26.86 -0.90
N VAL A 152 -11.41 -27.86 -1.55
CA VAL A 152 -11.55 -29.26 -1.18
C VAL A 152 -10.16 -29.87 -1.06
N ASP A 153 -9.80 -30.30 0.15
CA ASP A 153 -8.54 -30.96 0.47
C ASP A 153 -7.31 -30.20 -0.10
N ALA A 154 -7.38 -28.88 -0.04
CA ALA A 154 -6.33 -27.99 -0.55
C ALA A 154 -5.18 -27.86 0.44
N GLN A 155 -3.96 -27.75 -0.07
CA GLN A 155 -2.76 -27.56 0.74
C GLN A 155 -1.83 -26.53 0.11
N GLN A 156 -1.32 -25.63 0.95
CA GLN A 156 -0.21 -24.72 0.60
C GLN A 156 1.10 -25.32 1.12
N ALA A 157 1.95 -25.76 0.19
CA ALA A 157 3.32 -26.23 0.49
C ALA A 157 4.30 -25.61 -0.51
N PRO A 158 5.43 -24.98 -0.06
CA PRO A 158 5.71 -24.69 1.34
C PRO A 158 4.70 -23.71 1.95
N GLY A 159 4.65 -23.64 3.28
CA GLY A 159 4.01 -22.54 4.03
C GLY A 159 4.88 -21.28 4.03
N PRO A 160 4.41 -20.18 4.63
CA PRO A 160 5.21 -18.99 4.84
C PRO A 160 6.38 -19.29 5.79
N GLU A 161 7.55 -18.72 5.52
CA GLU A 161 8.75 -18.85 6.36
C GLU A 161 8.79 -17.78 7.43
N HIS A 162 8.23 -16.60 7.12
CA HIS A 162 8.10 -15.48 8.03
C HIS A 162 6.61 -15.11 8.21
N HIS A 163 6.32 -14.27 9.19
CA HIS A 163 5.02 -13.63 9.26
C HIS A 163 4.86 -12.66 8.08
N ILE A 164 3.82 -12.86 7.27
CA ILE A 164 3.48 -11.95 6.16
C ILE A 164 2.57 -10.86 6.70
N PRO A 165 3.05 -9.61 6.91
CA PRO A 165 2.22 -8.55 7.44
C PRO A 165 1.06 -8.20 6.50
N ILE A 166 -0.13 -8.04 7.07
CA ILE A 166 -1.35 -7.69 6.32
C ILE A 166 -1.65 -6.21 6.51
N VAL A 167 -1.81 -5.48 5.39
CA VAL A 167 -2.21 -4.07 5.37
C VAL A 167 -3.65 -3.97 4.83
N ILE A 168 -4.57 -3.41 5.62
CA ILE A 168 -5.96 -3.17 5.19
C ILE A 168 -6.26 -1.67 5.21
N GLY A 169 -6.81 -1.16 4.10
CA GLY A 169 -7.22 0.24 3.98
C GLY A 169 -8.72 0.43 4.11
N GLY A 170 -9.13 1.51 4.76
CA GLY A 170 -10.53 1.91 4.85
C GLY A 170 -11.00 2.29 6.25
N ALA A 171 -12.23 2.82 6.35
CA ALA A 171 -12.81 3.32 7.61
C ALA A 171 -14.30 2.95 7.78
N GLY A 172 -14.89 2.20 6.87
CA GLY A 172 -16.26 1.70 7.02
C GLY A 172 -16.35 0.65 8.14
N PRO A 173 -17.50 0.53 8.84
CA PRO A 173 -17.64 -0.37 9.99
C PRO A 173 -17.20 -1.81 9.68
N ARG A 174 -17.68 -2.37 8.58
CA ARG A 174 -17.33 -3.75 8.17
C ARG A 174 -15.84 -3.90 7.79
N THR A 175 -15.23 -2.85 7.23
CA THR A 175 -13.79 -2.85 6.94
C THR A 175 -12.98 -2.79 8.23
N LEU A 176 -13.42 -2.01 9.23
CA LEU A 176 -12.78 -1.95 10.54
C LEU A 176 -12.88 -3.28 11.30
N ASP A 177 -13.98 -4.02 11.13
CA ASP A 177 -14.08 -5.39 11.65
C ASP A 177 -13.03 -6.31 11.04
N LEU A 178 -12.76 -6.18 9.74
CA LEU A 178 -11.67 -6.93 9.08
C LEU A 178 -10.29 -6.47 9.54
N VAL A 179 -10.09 -5.16 9.71
CA VAL A 179 -8.86 -4.60 10.26
C VAL A 179 -8.58 -5.19 11.64
N ALA A 180 -9.55 -5.16 12.55
CA ALA A 180 -9.40 -5.67 13.91
C ALA A 180 -9.10 -7.17 13.98
N ARG A 181 -9.57 -7.96 13.00
CA ARG A 181 -9.40 -9.42 12.95
C ARG A 181 -8.12 -9.87 12.28
N PHE A 182 -7.67 -9.17 11.24
CA PHE A 182 -6.69 -9.70 10.29
C PHE A 182 -5.48 -8.79 10.06
N ALA A 183 -5.58 -7.47 10.33
CA ALA A 183 -4.54 -6.55 9.92
C ALA A 183 -3.42 -6.37 10.97
N ASP A 184 -2.18 -6.32 10.48
CA ASP A 184 -1.04 -5.78 11.20
C ASP A 184 -0.99 -4.26 11.06
N TRP A 185 -1.36 -3.76 9.88
CA TRP A 185 -1.41 -2.34 9.56
C TRP A 185 -2.79 -1.91 9.08
N TRP A 186 -3.29 -0.83 9.65
CA TRP A 186 -4.49 -0.16 9.19
C TRP A 186 -4.15 1.13 8.46
N ASN A 187 -4.48 1.22 7.16
CA ASN A 187 -4.33 2.46 6.42
C ASN A 187 -5.61 3.29 6.50
N LEU A 188 -5.57 4.35 7.30
CA LEU A 188 -6.68 5.30 7.44
C LEU A 188 -6.76 6.16 6.18
N PRO A 189 -7.95 6.26 5.54
CA PRO A 189 -8.15 7.24 4.47
C PRO A 189 -7.95 8.67 4.97
N ILE A 190 -7.07 9.45 4.33
CA ILE A 190 -6.67 10.79 4.78
C ILE A 190 -7.85 11.74 5.04
N HIS A 191 -8.94 11.62 4.29
CA HIS A 191 -10.15 12.43 4.49
C HIS A 191 -10.96 12.05 5.73
N LYS A 192 -10.52 11.03 6.48
CA LYS A 192 -11.10 10.58 7.76
C LYS A 192 -10.19 10.85 8.96
N LEU A 193 -9.12 11.59 8.74
CA LEU A 193 -8.13 11.86 9.78
C LEU A 193 -8.71 12.63 10.98
N ASP A 194 -9.71 13.46 10.77
CA ASP A 194 -10.48 14.15 11.81
C ASP A 194 -11.27 13.20 12.74
N GLN A 195 -11.48 11.95 12.32
CA GLN A 195 -12.16 10.89 13.07
C GLN A 195 -11.18 9.84 13.62
N PHE A 196 -9.87 10.12 13.58
CA PHE A 196 -8.82 9.14 13.88
C PHE A 196 -9.02 8.44 15.23
N ASP A 197 -9.23 9.20 16.31
CA ASP A 197 -9.35 8.65 17.66
C ASP A 197 -10.53 7.68 17.77
N GLU A 198 -11.71 8.06 17.23
CA GLU A 198 -12.90 7.19 17.24
C GLU A 198 -12.69 5.92 16.42
N LEU A 199 -12.08 6.04 15.24
CA LEU A 199 -11.87 4.92 14.33
C LEU A 199 -10.75 4.00 14.83
N ARG A 200 -9.74 4.55 15.50
CA ARG A 200 -8.62 3.81 16.08
C ARG A 200 -9.08 2.79 17.13
N GLU A 201 -10.07 3.16 17.97
CA GLU A 201 -10.66 2.25 18.94
C GLU A 201 -11.29 1.00 18.27
N LYS A 202 -11.83 1.16 17.06
CA LYS A 202 -12.48 0.09 16.28
C LYS A 202 -11.49 -0.73 15.46
N ALA A 203 -10.30 -0.22 15.20
CA ALA A 203 -9.26 -0.89 14.42
C ALA A 203 -8.51 -2.00 15.19
N GLY A 204 -8.83 -2.21 16.46
CA GLY A 204 -8.20 -3.25 17.29
C GLY A 204 -6.71 -2.96 17.56
N ASN A 205 -5.86 -3.96 17.34
CA ASN A 205 -4.41 -3.85 17.57
C ASN A 205 -3.62 -3.44 16.31
N ALA A 206 -4.28 -3.24 15.17
CA ALA A 206 -3.60 -2.87 13.94
C ALA A 206 -2.90 -1.52 14.07
N ARG A 207 -1.65 -1.45 13.65
CA ARG A 207 -0.82 -0.23 13.70
C ARG A 207 -1.34 0.79 12.68
N PRO A 208 -1.56 2.06 13.04
CA PRO A 208 -2.11 3.04 12.13
C PRO A 208 -1.09 3.58 11.14
N SER A 209 -1.50 3.65 9.89
CA SER A 209 -0.74 4.26 8.80
C SER A 209 -1.59 5.25 7.99
N LEU A 210 -0.94 6.17 7.31
CA LEU A 210 -1.55 7.11 6.38
C LEU A 210 -0.87 7.06 5.02
N GLN A 211 -1.64 7.31 3.96
CA GLN A 211 -1.08 7.69 2.67
C GLN A 211 -1.25 9.18 2.47
N GLU A 212 -0.15 9.90 2.28
CA GLU A 212 -0.17 11.34 2.03
C GLU A 212 0.57 11.69 0.74
N ARG A 213 0.00 12.62 -0.01
CA ARG A 213 0.75 13.23 -1.11
C ARG A 213 1.73 14.23 -0.54
N VAL A 214 2.96 14.20 -1.05
CA VAL A 214 4.04 15.07 -0.55
C VAL A 214 4.64 15.85 -1.71
N THR A 215 4.70 17.17 -1.55
CA THR A 215 5.51 18.05 -2.41
C THR A 215 6.65 18.61 -1.58
N PHE A 216 7.82 18.04 -1.77
CA PHE A 216 9.04 18.54 -1.15
C PHE A 216 9.62 19.69 -1.98
N VAL A 217 9.98 20.77 -1.31
CA VAL A 217 10.71 21.89 -1.90
C VAL A 217 12.16 21.78 -1.47
N PRO A 218 13.06 21.35 -2.38
CA PRO A 218 14.48 21.19 -2.06
C PRO A 218 15.16 22.51 -1.79
N GLU A 219 16.36 22.48 -1.21
CA GLU A 219 17.16 23.67 -0.97
C GLU A 219 17.45 24.43 -2.27
N GLY A 220 17.17 25.73 -2.28
CA GLY A 220 17.31 26.59 -3.47
C GLY A 220 16.20 26.42 -4.52
N GLY A 221 15.22 25.57 -4.31
CA GLY A 221 14.09 25.38 -5.22
C GLY A 221 13.11 26.54 -5.20
N ASP A 222 12.49 26.83 -6.36
CA ASP A 222 11.40 27.81 -6.45
C ASP A 222 10.10 27.23 -5.85
N ARG A 223 9.79 27.62 -4.62
CA ARG A 223 8.64 27.16 -3.86
C ARG A 223 7.32 27.32 -4.61
N ASP A 224 7.09 28.51 -5.18
CA ASP A 224 5.81 28.84 -5.80
C ASP A 224 5.62 28.04 -7.10
N GLU A 225 6.69 27.87 -7.87
CA GLU A 225 6.67 27.06 -9.08
C GLU A 225 6.43 25.56 -8.76
N ILE A 226 7.17 25.01 -7.79
CA ILE A 226 7.10 23.60 -7.41
C ILE A 226 5.71 23.26 -6.85
N ILE A 227 5.26 24.01 -5.84
CA ILE A 227 3.93 23.78 -5.23
C ILE A 227 2.83 24.07 -6.23
N GLY A 228 2.91 25.15 -7.00
CA GLY A 228 1.95 25.50 -8.04
C GLY A 228 1.83 24.40 -9.11
N THR A 229 2.94 23.79 -9.51
CA THR A 229 2.94 22.66 -10.45
C THR A 229 2.26 21.41 -9.86
N ALA A 230 2.53 21.10 -8.60
CA ALA A 230 1.90 19.99 -7.90
C ALA A 230 0.38 20.19 -7.77
N LEU A 231 -0.07 21.38 -7.38
CA LEU A 231 -1.50 21.70 -7.22
C LEU A 231 -2.28 21.75 -8.54
N ARG A 232 -1.63 22.01 -9.66
CA ARG A 232 -2.25 21.87 -10.99
C ARG A 232 -2.54 20.41 -11.39
N ARG A 233 -1.80 19.47 -10.82
CA ARG A 233 -1.92 18.03 -11.13
C ARG A 233 -2.76 17.28 -10.12
N PHE A 234 -2.76 17.70 -8.87
CA PHE A 234 -3.32 16.97 -7.76
C PHE A 234 -4.19 17.86 -6.88
N SER A 235 -5.19 17.25 -6.21
CA SER A 235 -5.99 17.98 -5.22
C SER A 235 -5.16 18.35 -4.00
N ASP A 236 -5.58 19.38 -3.28
CA ASP A 236 -4.93 19.86 -2.06
C ASP A 236 -5.24 18.98 -0.82
N THR A 237 -6.30 18.17 -0.87
CA THR A 237 -6.69 17.32 0.25
C THR A 237 -5.64 16.24 0.53
N GLY A 238 -5.18 16.16 1.76
CA GLY A 238 -4.14 15.20 2.17
C GLY A 238 -2.80 15.42 1.46
N HIS A 239 -2.45 16.69 1.22
CA HIS A 239 -1.26 17.07 0.49
C HIS A 239 -0.34 17.89 1.40
N ALA A 240 0.69 17.24 1.94
CA ALA A 240 1.78 17.91 2.66
C ALA A 240 2.71 18.62 1.68
N LYS A 241 3.05 19.88 1.96
CA LYS A 241 3.84 20.72 1.05
C LYS A 241 4.81 21.58 1.83
N GLY A 242 6.06 21.58 1.47
CA GLY A 242 7.03 22.47 2.10
C GLY A 242 8.48 22.06 1.91
N ASN A 243 9.35 22.84 2.54
CA ASN A 243 10.76 22.50 2.69
C ASN A 243 10.97 21.45 3.80
N ALA A 244 12.23 21.10 4.09
CA ALA A 244 12.56 20.09 5.08
C ALA A 244 11.98 20.43 6.47
N GLU A 245 12.12 21.65 6.95
CA GLU A 245 11.65 22.08 8.29
C GLU A 245 10.12 21.94 8.42
N GLU A 246 9.38 22.41 7.43
CA GLU A 246 7.90 22.32 7.41
C GLU A 246 7.41 20.85 7.36
N LEU A 247 8.09 19.99 6.60
CA LEU A 247 7.71 18.59 6.52
C LEU A 247 8.15 17.79 7.75
N ILE A 248 9.25 18.14 8.41
CA ILE A 248 9.61 17.58 9.72
C ILE A 248 8.52 17.91 10.74
N GLU A 249 8.10 19.18 10.83
CA GLU A 249 7.03 19.59 11.73
C GLU A 249 5.73 18.82 11.42
N HIS A 250 5.36 18.71 10.14
CA HIS A 250 4.18 17.99 9.69
C HIS A 250 4.20 16.52 10.14
N PHE A 251 5.27 15.79 9.84
CA PHE A 251 5.35 14.35 10.18
C PHE A 251 5.56 14.12 11.68
N ALA A 252 6.25 15.01 12.38
CA ALA A 252 6.32 14.96 13.85
C ALA A 252 4.93 15.10 14.48
N ALA A 253 4.08 15.99 13.95
CA ALA A 253 2.70 16.12 14.40
C ALA A 253 1.88 14.85 14.12
N ARG A 254 2.08 14.18 12.96
CA ARG A 254 1.46 12.88 12.67
C ARG A 254 1.89 11.80 13.65
N GLN A 255 3.18 11.71 13.92
CA GLN A 255 3.72 10.76 14.89
C GLN A 255 3.19 11.03 16.30
N ALA A 256 3.14 12.27 16.72
CA ALA A 256 2.59 12.66 18.02
C ALA A 256 1.09 12.33 18.16
N ALA A 257 0.35 12.38 17.04
CA ALA A 257 -1.05 11.96 16.97
C ALA A 257 -1.23 10.43 16.94
N GLY A 258 -0.15 9.64 16.94
CA GLY A 258 -0.20 8.19 16.97
C GLY A 258 -0.13 7.49 15.61
N ILE A 259 0.17 8.19 14.53
CA ILE A 259 0.45 7.57 13.23
C ILE A 259 1.85 6.96 13.26
N GLU A 260 1.95 5.68 12.95
CA GLU A 260 3.20 4.91 13.04
C GLU A 260 3.91 4.73 11.69
N ARG A 261 3.16 4.85 10.56
CA ARG A 261 3.70 4.73 9.20
C ARG A 261 3.07 5.76 8.28
N THR A 262 3.88 6.35 7.41
CA THR A 262 3.40 7.18 6.29
C THR A 262 3.84 6.58 4.96
N TYR A 263 2.86 6.40 4.06
CA TYR A 263 3.12 6.11 2.66
C TYR A 263 3.23 7.43 1.90
N VAL A 264 4.44 7.78 1.54
CA VAL A 264 4.79 9.04 0.87
C VAL A 264 4.55 8.90 -0.63
N TRP A 265 3.58 9.62 -1.15
CA TRP A 265 3.35 9.73 -2.59
C TRP A 265 3.90 11.07 -3.09
N THR A 266 5.12 11.09 -3.61
CA THR A 266 5.74 12.33 -4.07
C THR A 266 5.05 12.88 -5.33
N SER A 267 4.89 14.19 -5.41
CA SER A 267 4.20 14.86 -6.51
C SER A 267 5.02 14.93 -7.82
N ASP A 268 6.29 14.59 -7.75
CA ASP A 268 7.28 14.57 -8.85
C ASP A 268 7.59 13.16 -9.36
N PHE A 269 6.74 12.18 -9.03
CA PHE A 269 6.89 10.77 -9.42
C PHE A 269 8.16 10.10 -8.90
N ALA A 270 8.55 10.41 -7.67
CA ALA A 270 9.72 9.87 -7.00
C ALA A 270 11.04 10.21 -7.72
N ASN A 271 11.24 11.50 -7.99
CA ASN A 271 12.51 11.97 -8.54
C ASN A 271 13.66 11.59 -7.62
N PRO A 272 14.74 10.96 -8.11
CA PRO A 272 15.86 10.50 -7.28
C PRO A 272 16.49 11.59 -6.41
N ASP A 273 16.74 12.78 -6.95
CA ASP A 273 17.36 13.88 -6.20
C ASP A 273 16.45 14.33 -5.04
N THR A 274 15.13 14.43 -5.30
CA THR A 274 14.13 14.76 -4.28
C THR A 274 14.06 13.68 -3.19
N LEU A 275 14.07 12.40 -3.57
CA LEU A 275 14.06 11.30 -2.61
C LEU A 275 15.28 11.31 -1.72
N GLN A 276 16.46 11.56 -2.29
CA GLN A 276 17.71 11.62 -1.55
C GLN A 276 17.69 12.75 -0.53
N GLU A 277 17.39 13.99 -0.96
CA GLU A 277 17.37 15.14 -0.06
C GLU A 277 16.28 15.03 1.01
N PHE A 278 15.08 14.51 0.66
CA PHE A 278 14.02 14.24 1.61
C PHE A 278 14.45 13.20 2.66
N GLY A 279 15.12 12.15 2.25
CA GLY A 279 15.65 11.13 3.15
C GLY A 279 16.70 11.68 4.10
N GLU A 280 17.69 12.39 3.58
CA GLU A 280 18.79 12.96 4.35
C GLU A 280 18.35 14.07 5.33
N THR A 281 17.31 14.82 4.99
CA THR A 281 16.87 15.97 5.80
C THR A 281 15.64 15.66 6.66
N VAL A 282 14.59 15.05 6.10
CA VAL A 282 13.32 14.81 6.79
C VAL A 282 13.32 13.48 7.53
N ILE A 283 13.59 12.37 6.82
CA ILE A 283 13.52 11.03 7.44
C ILE A 283 14.60 10.88 8.52
N ALA A 284 15.83 11.28 8.23
CA ALA A 284 16.95 11.17 9.17
C ALA A 284 16.72 11.96 10.48
N THR A 285 15.97 13.06 10.42
CA THR A 285 15.65 13.88 11.60
C THR A 285 14.53 13.28 12.46
N LEU A 286 13.62 12.49 11.84
CA LEU A 286 12.44 11.92 12.52
C LEU A 286 12.68 10.49 13.05
N ARG A 287 13.83 9.92 12.82
CA ARG A 287 14.30 8.62 13.35
C ARG A 287 15.15 8.81 14.59
#